data_43d5aaa2e9bc2d2e128aa28eea83bd3e
#
_entry.id   43d5aaa2e9bc2d2e128aa28eea83bd3e
#
_cell.length_a   1.000
_cell.length_b   1.000
_cell.length_c   1.000
_cell.angle_alpha   90.00
_cell.angle_beta   90.00
_cell.angle_gamma   90.00
#
_symmetry.space_group_name_H-M   'P 1'
#
loop_
_entity.id
_entity.type
_entity.pdbx_description
1 polymer ?
#
loop_
_entity_poly.entity_id
_entity_poly.type
_entity_poly.pdbx_seq_one_letter_code
_entity_poly.pdbx_strand_id
1 'polypeptide(L)'
;MARKVVLAGACRTAIGVMGGQFANTSAVELGTIVIKEALKRAGVAPDQVDEVYMGNVIQAGNGQNPARQAAVYAGIPNEVPATTINVLCGSGLHCVNLAAKLIAAGDADIIVAGGMENMTMAPYMLRNGRYGYRMGNATIEDAMIKDGLTDAFNNYHMGITAENICEQWGLTREELDEFAAWSQNKCEKAMAEGKFKDEIVPVEVKKKKETILVDTDEGPRKGITKEGLAKLRPAFKKDGMVTAGNASGINDGAAALIVMSEEKAKELGVTPMATWIGGELAGCDPAIMGIGPVYSTRKVMKKLGMEIVDFDLIEANEAFAAQSVAVGMDLGFDLSKLNVNGGAIALGHPVGCSGARILVSLLYEMQKEDVHTGLATLCVGGGMGCSAVVKRD
;
A
#
# COMPACT_ATOMS: atom_id res chain seq x y z
N MET A 1 15.99 -26.29 9.33
CA MET A 1 15.51 -25.59 8.11
C MET A 1 14.55 -24.52 8.57
N ALA A 2 14.51 -23.35 7.94
CA ALA A 2 13.51 -22.33 8.26
C ALA A 2 12.10 -22.88 7.96
N ARG A 3 11.13 -22.50 8.80
CA ARG A 3 9.74 -22.93 8.62
C ARG A 3 9.14 -22.31 7.35
N LYS A 4 8.31 -23.07 6.64
CA LYS A 4 7.56 -22.54 5.48
C LYS A 4 6.44 -21.63 5.99
N VAL A 5 6.31 -20.45 5.36
CA VAL A 5 5.35 -19.42 5.76
C VAL A 5 4.31 -19.23 4.67
N VAL A 6 3.06 -19.26 5.04
CA VAL A 6 1.93 -19.15 4.11
C VAL A 6 1.08 -17.93 4.43
N LEU A 7 0.38 -17.44 3.40
CA LEU A 7 -0.51 -16.29 3.44
C LEU A 7 -1.95 -16.75 3.20
N ALA A 8 -2.88 -16.25 4.00
CA ALA A 8 -4.29 -16.61 3.92
C ALA A 8 -5.21 -15.44 4.25
N GLY A 9 -6.48 -15.54 3.90
CA GLY A 9 -7.53 -14.62 4.32
C GLY A 9 -7.34 -13.17 3.89
N ALA A 10 -6.58 -12.91 2.84
CA ALA A 10 -6.29 -11.55 2.37
C ALA A 10 -7.56 -10.78 2.01
N CYS A 11 -7.64 -9.52 2.44
CA CYS A 11 -8.73 -8.61 2.08
C CYS A 11 -8.30 -7.15 2.18
N ARG A 12 -9.09 -6.27 1.55
CA ARG A 12 -8.95 -4.82 1.65
C ARG A 12 -10.30 -4.12 1.70
N THR A 13 -10.35 -2.90 2.18
CA THR A 13 -11.50 -2.02 1.92
C THR A 13 -11.47 -1.52 0.47
N ALA A 14 -12.56 -0.96 -0.01
CA ALA A 14 -12.47 -0.01 -1.11
C ALA A 14 -11.49 1.11 -0.76
N ILE A 15 -10.95 1.80 -1.77
CA ILE A 15 -10.09 2.98 -1.58
C ILE A 15 -10.92 4.24 -1.78
N GLY A 16 -10.96 5.09 -0.74
CA GLY A 16 -11.60 6.40 -0.76
C GLY A 16 -10.67 7.49 -1.28
N VAL A 17 -11.24 8.55 -1.84
CA VAL A 17 -10.51 9.77 -2.18
C VAL A 17 -10.56 10.77 -1.02
N MET A 18 -9.68 11.76 -1.03
CA MET A 18 -9.66 12.82 -0.03
C MET A 18 -11.02 13.52 0.11
N GLY A 19 -11.56 13.51 1.33
CA GLY A 19 -12.89 14.08 1.62
C GLY A 19 -14.06 13.28 1.05
N GLY A 20 -13.81 12.05 0.53
CA GLY A 20 -14.80 11.19 -0.11
C GLY A 20 -15.54 10.28 0.85
N GLN A 21 -15.75 9.04 0.41
CA GLN A 21 -16.62 8.07 1.09
C GLN A 21 -16.16 7.70 2.51
N PHE A 22 -14.86 7.76 2.81
CA PHE A 22 -14.30 7.46 4.14
C PHE A 22 -13.93 8.70 4.97
N ALA A 23 -14.39 9.90 4.59
CA ALA A 23 -14.02 11.14 5.27
C ALA A 23 -14.28 11.17 6.79
N ASN A 24 -15.18 10.32 7.30
CA ASN A 24 -15.51 10.21 8.72
C ASN A 24 -15.30 8.80 9.29
N THR A 25 -14.52 7.97 8.62
CA THR A 25 -14.20 6.60 9.06
C THR A 25 -12.70 6.53 9.32
N SER A 26 -12.29 6.50 10.57
CA SER A 26 -10.87 6.55 10.96
C SER A 26 -10.05 5.39 10.42
N ALA A 27 -8.72 5.57 10.33
CA ALA A 27 -7.81 4.50 9.97
C ALA A 27 -7.97 3.27 10.89
N VAL A 28 -8.21 3.50 12.18
CA VAL A 28 -8.45 2.44 13.17
C VAL A 28 -9.72 1.65 12.86
N GLU A 29 -10.83 2.31 12.50
CA GLU A 29 -12.08 1.64 12.11
C GLU A 29 -11.89 0.82 10.83
N LEU A 30 -11.23 1.37 9.81
CA LEU A 30 -10.91 0.65 8.57
C LEU A 30 -10.01 -0.57 8.87
N GLY A 31 -8.97 -0.39 9.69
CA GLY A 31 -8.09 -1.47 10.14
C GLY A 31 -8.82 -2.56 10.91
N THR A 32 -9.76 -2.18 11.80
CA THR A 32 -10.60 -3.12 12.54
C THR A 32 -11.40 -4.03 11.60
N ILE A 33 -11.99 -3.45 10.56
CA ILE A 33 -12.82 -4.16 9.58
C ILE A 33 -12.01 -5.20 8.82
N VAL A 34 -10.84 -4.81 8.30
CA VAL A 34 -10.00 -5.75 7.53
C VAL A 34 -9.37 -6.83 8.40
N ILE A 35 -9.03 -6.56 9.67
CA ILE A 35 -8.56 -7.58 10.60
C ILE A 35 -9.66 -8.62 10.85
N LYS A 36 -10.88 -8.19 11.17
CA LYS A 36 -12.03 -9.09 11.36
C LYS A 36 -12.28 -9.96 10.14
N GLU A 37 -12.28 -9.36 8.97
CA GLU A 37 -12.56 -10.08 7.73
C GLU A 37 -11.41 -11.02 7.35
N ALA A 38 -10.16 -10.65 7.56
CA ALA A 38 -9.00 -11.52 7.31
C ALA A 38 -9.05 -12.78 8.18
N LEU A 39 -9.34 -12.65 9.47
CA LEU A 39 -9.54 -13.77 10.39
C LEU A 39 -10.68 -14.68 9.92
N LYS A 40 -11.81 -14.08 9.57
CA LYS A 40 -12.99 -14.81 9.09
C LYS A 40 -12.70 -15.59 7.80
N ARG A 41 -12.05 -14.96 6.81
CA ARG A 41 -11.70 -15.59 5.51
C ARG A 41 -10.69 -16.72 5.69
N ALA A 42 -9.74 -16.55 6.61
CA ALA A 42 -8.77 -17.59 6.94
C ALA A 42 -9.37 -18.72 7.81
N GLY A 43 -10.53 -18.52 8.46
CA GLY A 43 -11.07 -19.46 9.42
C GLY A 43 -10.24 -19.54 10.71
N VAL A 44 -9.52 -18.46 11.07
CA VAL A 44 -8.70 -18.36 12.28
C VAL A 44 -9.47 -17.63 13.37
N ALA A 45 -9.54 -18.24 14.56
CA ALA A 45 -10.17 -17.61 15.72
C ALA A 45 -9.27 -16.48 16.28
N PRO A 46 -9.84 -15.38 16.81
CA PRO A 46 -9.05 -14.26 17.32
C PRO A 46 -8.06 -14.62 18.43
N ASP A 47 -8.35 -15.63 19.24
CA ASP A 47 -7.51 -16.13 20.34
C ASP A 47 -6.35 -17.04 19.88
N GLN A 48 -6.30 -17.38 18.60
CA GLN A 48 -5.20 -18.14 17.99
C GLN A 48 -4.08 -17.24 17.44
N VAL A 49 -4.27 -15.92 17.45
CA VAL A 49 -3.30 -14.95 16.94
C VAL A 49 -2.22 -14.70 17.98
N ASP A 50 -0.96 -14.78 17.58
CA ASP A 50 0.18 -14.50 18.47
C ASP A 50 0.50 -12.99 18.51
N GLU A 51 0.46 -12.30 17.36
CA GLU A 51 0.78 -10.88 17.24
C GLU A 51 0.01 -10.19 16.11
N VAL A 52 -0.04 -8.84 16.16
CA VAL A 52 -0.64 -8.01 15.11
C VAL A 52 0.32 -6.92 14.67
N TYR A 53 0.59 -6.82 13.39
CA TYR A 53 1.38 -5.74 12.79
C TYR A 53 0.56 -4.97 11.76
N MET A 54 0.30 -3.68 12.04
CA MET A 54 -0.41 -2.81 11.09
C MET A 54 0.40 -1.56 10.77
N GLY A 55 0.59 -1.31 9.48
CA GLY A 55 1.17 -0.08 8.97
C GLY A 55 0.23 1.10 9.16
N ASN A 56 0.75 2.22 9.67
CA ASN A 56 0.06 3.50 9.69
C ASN A 56 1.10 4.63 9.75
N VAL A 57 1.03 5.57 8.83
CA VAL A 57 2.04 6.63 8.65
C VAL A 57 1.63 7.90 9.37
N ILE A 58 0.43 8.39 9.12
CA ILE A 58 -0.08 9.63 9.70
C ILE A 58 -0.80 9.28 10.99
N GLN A 59 -0.02 9.15 12.08
CA GLN A 59 -0.53 8.66 13.36
C GLN A 59 -1.11 9.74 14.28
N ALA A 60 -0.77 11.01 14.03
CA ALA A 60 -1.24 12.12 14.86
C ALA A 60 -2.77 12.17 14.87
N GLY A 61 -3.36 12.22 16.07
CA GLY A 61 -4.82 12.23 16.26
C GLY A 61 -5.50 10.86 16.31
N ASN A 62 -4.83 9.76 15.93
CA ASN A 62 -5.39 8.41 15.96
C ASN A 62 -5.37 7.75 17.36
N GLY A 63 -4.86 8.44 18.38
CA GLY A 63 -4.71 7.90 19.73
C GLY A 63 -3.47 7.02 19.89
N GLN A 64 -3.43 6.27 21.00
CA GLN A 64 -2.27 5.42 21.31
C GLN A 64 -2.28 4.16 20.45
N ASN A 65 -1.16 3.88 19.77
CA ASN A 65 -0.92 2.65 19.03
C ASN A 65 -2.13 2.21 18.17
N PRO A 66 -2.35 2.80 17.00
CA PRO A 66 -3.51 2.51 16.15
C PRO A 66 -3.68 1.02 15.81
N ALA A 67 -2.58 0.26 15.63
CA ALA A 67 -2.63 -1.19 15.43
C ALA A 67 -3.25 -1.92 16.63
N ARG A 68 -2.88 -1.50 17.84
CA ARG A 68 -3.44 -2.08 19.08
C ARG A 68 -4.94 -1.82 19.19
N GLN A 69 -5.36 -0.60 18.89
CA GLN A 69 -6.79 -0.26 18.90
C GLN A 69 -7.56 -1.12 17.89
N ALA A 70 -7.07 -1.21 16.65
CA ALA A 70 -7.70 -2.01 15.59
C ALA A 70 -7.79 -3.51 15.98
N ALA A 71 -6.74 -4.06 16.57
CA ALA A 71 -6.70 -5.46 17.03
C ALA A 71 -7.75 -5.73 18.12
N VAL A 72 -7.81 -4.90 19.15
CA VAL A 72 -8.77 -5.08 20.26
C VAL A 72 -10.22 -4.89 19.77
N TYR A 73 -10.48 -3.87 18.95
CA TYR A 73 -11.81 -3.68 18.36
C TYR A 73 -12.19 -4.78 17.37
N ALA A 74 -11.21 -5.46 16.79
CA ALA A 74 -11.45 -6.65 15.97
C ALA A 74 -11.83 -7.89 16.79
N GLY A 75 -11.67 -7.85 18.12
CA GLY A 75 -11.98 -8.95 19.01
C GLY A 75 -10.78 -9.85 19.35
N ILE A 76 -9.57 -9.43 18.97
CA ILE A 76 -8.34 -10.13 19.39
C ILE A 76 -8.14 -9.89 20.89
N PRO A 77 -7.80 -10.95 21.68
CA PRO A 77 -7.65 -10.86 23.13
C PRO A 77 -6.60 -9.81 23.57
N ASN A 78 -6.79 -9.31 24.80
CA ASN A 78 -5.92 -8.30 25.37
C ASN A 78 -4.47 -8.79 25.61
N GLU A 79 -4.27 -10.08 25.71
CA GLU A 79 -2.98 -10.74 25.91
C GLU A 79 -2.12 -10.71 24.64
N VAL A 80 -2.75 -10.60 23.47
CA VAL A 80 -2.06 -10.56 22.16
C VAL A 80 -1.49 -9.17 21.91
N PRO A 81 -0.17 -9.00 21.78
CA PRO A 81 0.43 -7.70 21.49
C PRO A 81 0.13 -7.21 20.07
N ALA A 82 0.22 -5.89 19.88
CA ALA A 82 0.08 -5.28 18.56
C ALA A 82 1.06 -4.12 18.38
N THR A 83 1.63 -4.00 17.19
CA THR A 83 2.63 -2.98 16.86
C THR A 83 2.21 -2.17 15.63
N THR A 84 2.21 -0.85 15.77
CA THR A 84 2.06 0.07 14.63
C THR A 84 3.42 0.30 13.99
N ILE A 85 3.52 0.05 12.68
CA ILE A 85 4.76 0.17 11.91
C ILE A 85 4.66 1.35 10.97
N ASN A 86 5.72 2.17 10.94
CA ASN A 86 5.90 3.24 9.99
C ASN A 86 7.21 3.07 9.23
N VAL A 87 7.11 2.61 8.00
CA VAL A 87 8.12 2.63 6.95
C VAL A 87 7.49 3.33 5.73
N LEU A 88 6.83 4.46 5.99
CA LEU A 88 6.10 5.24 4.99
C LEU A 88 5.26 4.32 4.05
N CYS A 89 5.32 4.52 2.74
CA CYS A 89 4.55 3.73 1.76
C CYS A 89 4.75 2.21 1.89
N GLY A 90 5.93 1.77 2.38
CA GLY A 90 6.27 0.36 2.58
C GLY A 90 5.65 -0.29 3.80
N SER A 91 5.00 0.45 4.70
CA SER A 91 4.56 -0.03 6.01
C SER A 91 3.75 -1.31 5.94
N GLY A 92 2.70 -1.37 5.11
CA GLY A 92 1.83 -2.54 5.01
C GLY A 92 2.55 -3.79 4.50
N LEU A 93 3.40 -3.67 3.48
CA LEU A 93 4.17 -4.80 2.94
C LEU A 93 5.28 -5.23 3.91
N HIS A 94 5.89 -4.27 4.60
CA HIS A 94 6.91 -4.57 5.61
C HIS A 94 6.33 -5.30 6.83
N CYS A 95 5.09 -5.00 7.23
CA CYS A 95 4.37 -5.78 8.25
C CYS A 95 4.30 -7.26 7.87
N VAL A 96 3.96 -7.56 6.61
CA VAL A 96 3.94 -8.96 6.11
C VAL A 96 5.33 -9.58 6.10
N ASN A 97 6.33 -8.86 5.60
CA ASN A 97 7.71 -9.35 5.57
C ASN A 97 8.27 -9.61 6.98
N LEU A 98 7.94 -8.75 7.94
CA LEU A 98 8.37 -8.90 9.34
C LEU A 98 7.67 -10.11 9.98
N ALA A 99 6.35 -10.21 9.85
CA ALA A 99 5.58 -11.35 10.32
C ALA A 99 6.12 -12.68 9.77
N ALA A 100 6.37 -12.72 8.45
CA ALA A 100 6.92 -13.92 7.82
C ALA A 100 8.31 -14.30 8.35
N LYS A 101 9.17 -13.32 8.63
CA LYS A 101 10.51 -13.57 9.20
C LYS A 101 10.43 -14.11 10.64
N LEU A 102 9.53 -13.59 11.47
CA LEU A 102 9.30 -14.07 12.83
C LEU A 102 8.77 -15.52 12.85
N ILE A 103 7.78 -15.80 12.01
CA ILE A 103 7.24 -17.15 11.87
C ILE A 103 8.32 -18.13 11.33
N ALA A 104 9.10 -17.73 10.35
CA ALA A 104 10.22 -18.54 9.82
C ALA A 104 11.30 -18.78 10.89
N ALA A 105 11.51 -17.85 11.83
CA ALA A 105 12.42 -18.01 12.97
C ALA A 105 11.84 -18.91 14.08
N GLY A 106 10.52 -19.10 14.12
CA GLY A 106 9.86 -19.91 15.14
C GLY A 106 9.36 -19.13 16.35
N ASP A 107 9.35 -17.79 16.28
CA ASP A 107 8.93 -16.92 17.39
C ASP A 107 7.40 -16.78 17.48
N ALA A 108 6.69 -17.08 16.38
CA ALA A 108 5.22 -17.07 16.30
C ALA A 108 4.71 -18.12 15.30
N ASP A 109 3.43 -18.44 15.37
CA ASP A 109 2.72 -19.33 14.46
C ASP A 109 1.72 -18.59 13.56
N ILE A 110 1.01 -17.59 14.10
CA ILE A 110 -0.04 -16.85 13.42
C ILE A 110 0.08 -15.36 13.73
N ILE A 111 0.29 -14.54 12.70
CA ILE A 111 0.36 -13.08 12.81
C ILE A 111 -0.63 -12.45 11.84
N VAL A 112 -1.43 -11.49 12.33
CA VAL A 112 -2.20 -10.60 11.45
C VAL A 112 -1.27 -9.49 10.98
N ALA A 113 -1.13 -9.33 9.67
CA ALA A 113 -0.29 -8.30 9.08
C ALA A 113 -1.06 -7.48 8.04
N GLY A 114 -0.81 -6.18 8.00
CA GLY A 114 -1.49 -5.30 7.05
C GLY A 114 -1.11 -3.84 7.18
N GLY A 115 -2.01 -2.96 6.75
CA GLY A 115 -1.87 -1.52 6.90
C GLY A 115 -3.20 -0.81 6.78
N MET A 116 -3.26 0.38 7.33
CA MET A 116 -4.44 1.23 7.37
C MET A 116 -4.01 2.70 7.30
N GLU A 117 -4.75 3.50 6.58
CA GLU A 117 -4.51 4.94 6.50
C GLU A 117 -5.81 5.68 6.25
N ASN A 118 -5.99 6.81 6.91
CA ASN A 118 -6.96 7.81 6.52
C ASN A 118 -6.25 9.16 6.42
N MET A 119 -5.87 9.53 5.20
CA MET A 119 -5.16 10.78 4.93
C MET A 119 -6.09 11.99 5.04
N THR A 120 -7.39 11.79 4.79
CA THR A 120 -8.42 12.82 4.93
C THR A 120 -8.53 13.34 6.35
N MET A 121 -8.34 12.48 7.37
CA MET A 121 -8.46 12.85 8.78
C MET A 121 -7.15 13.34 9.40
N ALA A 122 -6.10 13.51 8.60
CA ALA A 122 -4.83 14.05 9.09
C ALA A 122 -5.02 15.43 9.75
N PRO A 123 -4.54 15.65 10.98
CA PRO A 123 -4.74 16.91 11.68
C PRO A 123 -3.79 18.00 11.18
N TYR A 124 -4.17 19.24 11.47
CA TYR A 124 -3.25 20.38 11.40
C TYR A 124 -2.53 20.57 12.72
N MET A 125 -1.24 20.88 12.69
CA MET A 125 -0.38 21.05 13.86
C MET A 125 -0.08 22.52 14.13
N LEU A 126 -0.21 22.92 15.39
CA LEU A 126 0.15 24.23 15.89
C LEU A 126 1.39 24.08 16.82
N ARG A 127 2.63 24.18 16.26
CA ARG A 127 3.87 23.79 16.95
C ARG A 127 4.06 24.44 18.31
N ASN A 128 3.82 25.75 18.40
CA ASN A 128 3.99 26.50 19.64
C ASN A 128 2.72 26.57 20.51
N GLY A 129 1.65 25.83 20.12
CA GLY A 129 0.37 25.86 20.83
C GLY A 129 0.48 25.54 22.31
N ARG A 130 1.38 24.64 22.72
CA ARG A 130 1.62 24.25 24.12
C ARG A 130 2.19 25.41 24.96
N TYR A 131 3.01 26.27 24.38
CA TYR A 131 3.69 27.37 25.06
C TYR A 131 3.05 28.74 24.77
N GLY A 132 2.12 28.79 23.82
CA GLY A 132 1.41 29.98 23.37
C GLY A 132 2.14 30.81 22.32
N TYR A 133 1.37 31.70 21.70
CA TYR A 133 1.85 32.70 20.73
C TYR A 133 1.72 34.08 21.35
N ARG A 134 2.81 34.80 21.52
CA ARG A 134 2.83 36.06 22.25
C ARG A 134 2.34 37.24 21.40
N MET A 135 2.85 37.38 20.17
CA MET A 135 2.50 38.49 19.26
C MET A 135 2.85 38.11 17.83
N GLY A 136 2.04 38.53 16.86
CA GLY A 136 2.20 38.30 15.42
C GLY A 136 1.47 37.04 14.93
N ASN A 137 1.53 36.84 13.61
CA ASN A 137 0.89 35.70 12.94
C ASN A 137 1.61 34.38 13.26
N ALA A 138 0.85 33.27 13.19
CA ALA A 138 1.39 31.93 13.34
C ALA A 138 0.99 31.08 12.14
N THR A 139 1.82 30.07 11.82
CA THR A 139 1.55 29.09 10.78
C THR A 139 0.99 27.83 11.44
N ILE A 140 -0.04 27.25 10.85
CA ILE A 140 -0.46 25.87 11.11
C ILE A 140 0.11 24.97 10.03
N GLU A 141 0.58 23.79 10.38
CA GLU A 141 1.17 22.81 9.45
C GLU A 141 0.22 21.64 9.25
N ASP A 142 0.01 21.25 8.01
CA ASP A 142 -0.73 20.05 7.65
C ASP A 142 0.13 18.81 7.94
N ALA A 143 -0.33 17.94 8.87
CA ALA A 143 0.38 16.71 9.22
C ALA A 143 0.50 15.74 8.04
N MET A 144 -0.50 15.71 7.15
CA MET A 144 -0.47 14.88 5.94
C MET A 144 0.72 15.29 5.03
N ILE A 145 0.85 16.58 4.78
CA ILE A 145 1.96 17.11 3.97
C ILE A 145 3.30 16.92 4.69
N LYS A 146 3.35 17.26 5.99
CA LYS A 146 4.62 17.27 6.73
C LYS A 146 5.18 15.88 6.98
N ASP A 147 4.34 14.94 7.41
CA ASP A 147 4.77 13.62 7.86
C ASP A 147 4.67 12.54 6.76
N GLY A 148 3.79 12.76 5.77
CA GLY A 148 3.53 11.80 4.69
C GLY A 148 4.13 12.17 3.32
N LEU A 149 4.17 13.46 2.98
CA LEU A 149 4.43 13.91 1.60
C LEU A 149 5.62 14.87 1.44
N THR A 150 6.34 15.20 2.52
CA THR A 150 7.55 16.03 2.47
C THR A 150 8.78 15.17 2.73
N ASP A 151 9.76 15.26 1.82
CA ASP A 151 11.06 14.65 2.04
C ASP A 151 11.75 15.30 3.25
N ALA A 152 12.14 14.48 4.23
CA ALA A 152 12.67 14.94 5.50
C ALA A 152 14.09 15.54 5.39
N PHE A 153 14.84 15.16 4.36
CA PHE A 153 16.23 15.57 4.17
C PHE A 153 16.35 16.82 3.32
N ASN A 154 15.57 16.89 2.23
CA ASN A 154 15.61 17.99 1.27
C ASN A 154 14.49 19.03 1.51
N ASN A 155 13.52 18.71 2.37
CA ASN A 155 12.41 19.59 2.75
C ASN A 155 11.58 20.12 1.54
N TYR A 156 11.29 19.21 0.59
CA TYR A 156 10.38 19.47 -0.53
C TYR A 156 9.36 18.33 -0.67
N HIS A 157 8.30 18.59 -1.44
CA HIS A 157 7.23 17.62 -1.67
C HIS A 157 7.74 16.40 -2.46
N MET A 158 7.20 15.19 -2.16
CA MET A 158 7.54 13.94 -2.87
C MET A 158 7.42 14.05 -4.39
N GLY A 159 6.53 14.92 -4.91
CA GLY A 159 6.45 15.20 -6.35
C GLY A 159 7.74 15.76 -6.97
N ILE A 160 8.57 16.46 -6.19
CA ILE A 160 9.88 16.90 -6.65
C ILE A 160 10.83 15.71 -6.84
N THR A 161 10.75 14.68 -6.01
CA THR A 161 11.54 13.46 -6.23
C THR A 161 11.16 12.77 -7.53
N ALA A 162 9.90 12.85 -7.95
CA ALA A 162 9.43 12.35 -9.24
C ALA A 162 9.94 13.21 -10.41
N GLU A 163 9.99 14.54 -10.26
CA GLU A 163 10.62 15.42 -11.24
C GLU A 163 12.13 15.15 -11.38
N ASN A 164 12.83 14.89 -10.27
CA ASN A 164 14.26 14.50 -10.31
C ASN A 164 14.47 13.20 -11.10
N ILE A 165 13.56 12.24 -10.97
CA ILE A 165 13.59 11.00 -11.76
C ILE A 165 13.36 11.31 -13.24
N CYS A 166 12.42 12.19 -13.59
CA CYS A 166 12.22 12.61 -14.98
C CYS A 166 13.50 13.17 -15.59
N GLU A 167 14.21 14.03 -14.86
CA GLU A 167 15.47 14.62 -15.31
C GLU A 167 16.57 13.56 -15.46
N GLN A 168 16.71 12.66 -14.49
CA GLN A 168 17.82 11.72 -14.47
C GLN A 168 17.65 10.56 -15.48
N TRP A 169 16.40 10.11 -15.72
CA TRP A 169 16.07 9.05 -16.69
C TRP A 169 15.70 9.60 -18.08
N GLY A 170 15.65 10.93 -18.24
CA GLY A 170 15.29 11.56 -19.52
C GLY A 170 13.85 11.30 -19.95
N LEU A 171 12.93 11.15 -18.98
CA LEU A 171 11.53 10.85 -19.25
C LEU A 171 10.80 12.07 -19.80
N THR A 172 9.83 11.82 -20.66
CA THR A 172 8.99 12.86 -21.26
C THR A 172 7.61 12.90 -20.59
N ARG A 173 6.96 14.04 -20.66
CA ARG A 173 5.58 14.20 -20.20
C ARG A 173 4.62 13.23 -20.91
N GLU A 174 4.87 12.96 -22.17
CA GLU A 174 4.06 12.06 -22.99
C GLU A 174 4.11 10.62 -22.47
N GLU A 175 5.30 10.10 -22.11
CA GLU A 175 5.45 8.77 -21.53
C GLU A 175 4.73 8.65 -20.17
N LEU A 176 4.77 9.70 -19.35
CA LEU A 176 4.09 9.71 -18.06
C LEU A 176 2.56 9.69 -18.21
N ASP A 177 2.04 10.50 -19.13
CA ASP A 177 0.60 10.56 -19.39
C ASP A 177 0.08 9.29 -20.07
N GLU A 178 0.89 8.65 -20.93
CA GLU A 178 0.57 7.36 -21.53
C GLU A 178 0.49 6.26 -20.47
N PHE A 179 1.47 6.18 -19.57
CA PHE A 179 1.45 5.23 -18.46
C PHE A 179 0.24 5.46 -17.55
N ALA A 180 -0.07 6.71 -17.21
CA ALA A 180 -1.22 7.05 -16.38
C ALA A 180 -2.55 6.67 -17.03
N ALA A 181 -2.71 6.95 -18.33
CA ALA A 181 -3.90 6.54 -19.09
C ALA A 181 -4.01 5.02 -19.16
N TRP A 182 -2.90 4.32 -19.34
CA TRP A 182 -2.84 2.87 -19.34
C TRP A 182 -3.29 2.26 -18.00
N SER A 183 -2.83 2.80 -16.85
CA SER A 183 -3.28 2.39 -15.52
C SER A 183 -4.79 2.61 -15.33
N GLN A 184 -5.30 3.79 -15.67
CA GLN A 184 -6.72 4.11 -15.58
C GLN A 184 -7.59 3.18 -16.42
N ASN A 185 -7.21 2.93 -17.67
CA ASN A 185 -7.97 2.09 -18.59
C ASN A 185 -7.99 0.62 -18.15
N LYS A 186 -6.87 0.10 -17.63
CA LYS A 186 -6.83 -1.24 -17.02
C LYS A 186 -7.78 -1.32 -15.81
N CYS A 187 -7.76 -0.32 -14.95
CA CYS A 187 -8.62 -0.28 -13.77
C CYS A 187 -10.10 -0.17 -14.15
N GLU A 188 -10.46 0.65 -15.12
CA GLU A 188 -11.83 0.76 -15.65
C GLU A 188 -12.35 -0.60 -16.16
N LYS A 189 -11.50 -1.31 -16.93
CA LYS A 189 -11.81 -2.67 -17.42
C LYS A 189 -11.98 -3.66 -16.26
N ALA A 190 -11.02 -3.70 -15.33
CA ALA A 190 -11.04 -4.60 -14.19
C ALA A 190 -12.29 -4.39 -13.31
N MET A 191 -12.69 -3.14 -13.07
CA MET A 191 -13.93 -2.82 -12.36
C MET A 191 -15.18 -3.32 -13.11
N ALA A 192 -15.24 -3.11 -14.42
CA ALA A 192 -16.36 -3.56 -15.25
C ALA A 192 -16.49 -5.10 -15.25
N GLU A 193 -15.36 -5.80 -15.20
CA GLU A 193 -15.28 -7.27 -15.13
C GLU A 193 -15.46 -7.81 -13.69
N GLY A 194 -15.50 -6.92 -12.68
CA GLY A 194 -15.68 -7.30 -11.28
C GLY A 194 -14.44 -7.96 -10.66
N LYS A 195 -13.24 -7.71 -11.18
CA LYS A 195 -11.98 -8.29 -10.72
C LYS A 195 -11.68 -8.02 -9.24
N PHE A 196 -12.15 -6.90 -8.68
CA PHE A 196 -11.90 -6.52 -7.29
C PHE A 196 -12.94 -7.02 -6.28
N LYS A 197 -14.04 -7.67 -6.72
CA LYS A 197 -15.15 -8.05 -5.83
C LYS A 197 -14.73 -8.99 -4.69
N ASP A 198 -13.83 -9.94 -4.98
CA ASP A 198 -13.43 -10.94 -3.99
C ASP A 198 -12.47 -10.38 -2.95
N GLU A 199 -11.68 -9.37 -3.30
CA GLU A 199 -10.70 -8.77 -2.40
C GLU A 199 -11.30 -7.67 -1.50
N ILE A 200 -12.35 -6.98 -1.96
CA ILE A 200 -12.97 -5.88 -1.22
C ILE A 200 -13.90 -6.42 -0.14
N VAL A 201 -13.75 -5.93 1.09
CA VAL A 201 -14.72 -6.08 2.17
C VAL A 201 -15.61 -4.84 2.21
N PRO A 202 -16.95 -4.99 2.12
CA PRO A 202 -17.87 -3.87 2.21
C PRO A 202 -17.79 -3.18 3.58
N VAL A 203 -17.78 -1.85 3.59
CA VAL A 203 -17.71 -1.02 4.79
C VAL A 203 -19.02 -0.24 4.97
N GLU A 204 -19.67 -0.40 6.11
CA GLU A 204 -20.82 0.43 6.47
C GLU A 204 -20.36 1.82 6.93
N VAL A 205 -20.76 2.86 6.20
CA VAL A 205 -20.43 4.25 6.50
C VAL A 205 -21.67 5.04 6.84
N LYS A 206 -21.67 5.71 7.98
CA LYS A 206 -22.75 6.60 8.42
C LYS A 206 -22.67 7.94 7.70
N LYS A 207 -23.67 8.27 6.89
CA LYS A 207 -23.84 9.60 6.26
C LYS A 207 -25.11 10.27 6.80
N LYS A 208 -24.95 11.24 7.67
CA LYS A 208 -26.06 12.02 8.29
C LYS A 208 -27.17 11.11 8.87
N LYS A 209 -28.20 10.77 8.08
CA LYS A 209 -29.37 9.99 8.51
C LYS A 209 -29.43 8.56 7.94
N GLU A 210 -28.50 8.20 7.09
CA GLU A 210 -28.45 6.89 6.42
C GLU A 210 -27.12 6.19 6.62
N THR A 211 -27.12 4.88 6.53
CA THR A 211 -25.91 4.06 6.43
C THR A 211 -25.78 3.59 4.99
N ILE A 212 -24.66 3.88 4.38
CA ILE A 212 -24.34 3.39 3.03
C ILE A 212 -23.30 2.28 3.11
N LEU A 213 -23.40 1.33 2.20
CA LEU A 213 -22.39 0.28 2.04
C LEU A 213 -21.39 0.72 0.98
N VAL A 214 -20.11 0.78 1.36
CA VAL A 214 -19.01 1.15 0.49
C VAL A 214 -18.24 -0.11 0.13
N ASP A 215 -18.35 -0.52 -1.14
CA ASP A 215 -17.77 -1.75 -1.69
C ASP A 215 -17.06 -1.54 -3.04
N THR A 216 -16.88 -0.28 -3.44
CA THR A 216 -16.32 0.09 -4.74
C THR A 216 -15.29 1.20 -4.58
N ASP A 217 -14.14 1.05 -5.26
CA ASP A 217 -13.07 2.05 -5.28
C ASP A 217 -13.56 3.37 -5.91
N GLU A 218 -13.28 4.49 -5.23
CA GLU A 218 -13.79 5.81 -5.59
C GLU A 218 -12.91 6.56 -6.60
N GLY A 219 -11.61 6.19 -6.68
CA GLY A 219 -10.60 6.91 -7.46
C GLY A 219 -10.68 6.76 -8.98
N PRO A 220 -10.99 5.56 -9.51
CA PRO A 220 -10.90 5.31 -10.95
C PRO A 220 -11.85 6.17 -11.79
N ARG A 221 -11.31 6.70 -12.92
CA ARG A 221 -12.02 7.60 -13.81
C ARG A 221 -12.19 6.94 -15.17
N LYS A 222 -13.39 7.02 -15.73
CA LYS A 222 -13.73 6.44 -17.02
C LYS A 222 -13.23 7.29 -18.20
N GLY A 223 -12.80 6.61 -19.26
CA GLY A 223 -12.47 7.23 -20.54
C GLY A 223 -11.25 8.17 -20.50
N ILE A 224 -10.30 7.92 -19.62
CA ILE A 224 -9.06 8.71 -19.56
C ILE A 224 -8.19 8.42 -20.79
N THR A 225 -7.72 9.50 -21.43
CA THR A 225 -6.80 9.43 -22.57
C THR A 225 -5.54 10.26 -22.31
N LYS A 226 -4.47 9.90 -22.98
CA LYS A 226 -3.18 10.64 -22.96
C LYS A 226 -3.38 12.12 -23.35
N GLU A 227 -4.16 12.38 -24.39
CA GLU A 227 -4.46 13.75 -24.88
C GLU A 227 -5.29 14.56 -23.87
N GLY A 228 -6.13 13.88 -23.08
CA GLY A 228 -6.87 14.49 -21.97
C GLY A 228 -5.94 14.91 -20.84
N LEU A 229 -5.00 14.02 -20.47
CA LEU A 229 -4.01 14.26 -19.40
C LEU A 229 -3.00 15.34 -19.81
N ALA A 230 -2.60 15.42 -21.08
CA ALA A 230 -1.66 16.41 -21.59
C ALA A 230 -2.10 17.88 -21.35
N LYS A 231 -3.40 18.12 -21.13
CA LYS A 231 -3.95 19.46 -20.83
C LYS A 231 -3.73 19.89 -19.37
N LEU A 232 -3.35 18.98 -18.50
CA LEU A 232 -3.12 19.28 -17.09
C LEU A 232 -1.81 20.05 -16.89
N ARG A 233 -1.82 21.01 -15.94
CA ARG A 233 -0.64 21.77 -15.59
C ARG A 233 0.28 20.97 -14.66
N PRO A 234 1.60 21.17 -14.74
CA PRO A 234 2.53 20.66 -13.74
C PRO A 234 2.13 21.07 -12.32
N ALA A 235 2.25 20.13 -11.37
CA ALA A 235 1.76 20.31 -10.01
C ALA A 235 2.86 20.74 -9.02
N PHE A 236 4.11 20.38 -9.25
CA PHE A 236 5.18 20.53 -8.26
C PHE A 236 6.34 21.43 -8.70
N LYS A 237 6.59 21.56 -9.97
CA LYS A 237 7.68 22.36 -10.54
C LYS A 237 7.13 23.19 -11.72
N LYS A 238 7.49 24.47 -11.81
CA LYS A 238 7.20 25.25 -13.01
C LYS A 238 7.88 24.56 -14.21
N ASP A 239 7.14 24.38 -15.27
CA ASP A 239 7.59 23.66 -16.47
C ASP A 239 8.01 22.18 -16.20
N GLY A 240 7.49 21.58 -15.12
CA GLY A 240 7.69 20.18 -14.78
C GLY A 240 6.81 19.23 -15.60
N MET A 241 6.97 17.93 -15.36
CA MET A 241 6.27 16.85 -16.07
C MET A 241 5.21 16.17 -15.21
N VAL A 242 5.34 16.25 -13.88
CA VAL A 242 4.43 15.59 -12.94
C VAL A 242 3.18 16.42 -12.73
N THR A 243 2.02 15.80 -12.92
CA THR A 243 0.70 16.44 -12.80
C THR A 243 -0.21 15.64 -11.86
N ALA A 244 -1.35 16.21 -11.50
CA ALA A 244 -2.39 15.49 -10.75
C ALA A 244 -2.99 14.29 -11.54
N GLY A 245 -2.74 14.17 -12.84
CA GLY A 245 -3.24 13.08 -13.66
C GLY A 245 -2.27 11.92 -13.83
N ASN A 246 -0.96 12.16 -13.59
CA ASN A 246 0.08 11.14 -13.68
C ASN A 246 0.80 10.88 -12.34
N ALA A 247 0.10 11.21 -11.25
CA ALA A 247 0.46 10.91 -9.87
C ALA A 247 -0.72 10.24 -9.16
N SER A 248 -0.44 9.45 -8.13
CA SER A 248 -1.50 8.90 -7.25
C SER A 248 -2.20 10.01 -6.45
N GLY A 249 -3.42 9.74 -6.04
CA GLY A 249 -4.20 10.64 -5.19
C GLY A 249 -3.83 10.59 -3.71
N ILE A 250 -4.52 11.43 -2.93
CA ILE A 250 -4.60 11.39 -1.47
C ILE A 250 -5.77 10.48 -1.13
N ASN A 251 -5.55 9.42 -0.38
CA ASN A 251 -6.52 8.35 -0.27
C ASN A 251 -6.64 7.76 1.13
N ASP A 252 -7.75 7.06 1.36
CA ASP A 252 -8.12 6.39 2.59
C ASP A 252 -8.40 4.91 2.32
N GLY A 253 -7.93 4.00 3.18
CA GLY A 253 -8.16 2.58 3.02
C GLY A 253 -7.37 1.71 3.98
N ALA A 254 -7.71 0.42 4.02
CA ALA A 254 -7.01 -0.59 4.80
C ALA A 254 -6.96 -1.93 4.08
N ALA A 255 -5.93 -2.73 4.38
CA ALA A 255 -5.76 -4.08 3.89
C ALA A 255 -5.10 -4.95 4.97
N ALA A 256 -5.49 -6.21 5.07
CA ALA A 256 -4.90 -7.16 6.02
C ALA A 256 -4.93 -8.58 5.47
N LEU A 257 -4.06 -9.41 6.00
CA LEU A 257 -4.00 -10.85 5.75
C LEU A 257 -3.44 -11.59 6.96
N ILE A 258 -3.62 -12.90 6.97
CA ILE A 258 -3.03 -13.80 7.95
C ILE A 258 -1.72 -14.34 7.38
N VAL A 259 -0.65 -14.19 8.15
CA VAL A 259 0.67 -14.78 7.89
C VAL A 259 0.84 -15.89 8.91
N MET A 260 1.11 -17.13 8.47
CA MET A 260 1.18 -18.25 9.39
C MET A 260 2.15 -19.34 8.93
N SER A 261 2.58 -20.18 9.87
CA SER A 261 3.37 -21.35 9.52
C SER A 261 2.53 -22.36 8.73
N GLU A 262 3.15 -23.04 7.77
CA GLU A 262 2.47 -24.10 6.99
C GLU A 262 1.96 -25.22 7.89
N GLU A 263 2.71 -25.56 8.94
CA GLU A 263 2.33 -26.56 9.94
C GLU A 263 1.01 -26.16 10.62
N LYS A 264 0.92 -24.89 11.06
CA LYS A 264 -0.28 -24.40 11.74
C LYS A 264 -1.46 -24.25 10.79
N ALA A 265 -1.21 -23.88 9.53
CA ALA A 265 -2.24 -23.88 8.50
C ALA A 265 -2.85 -25.28 8.29
N LYS A 266 -2.02 -26.31 8.22
CA LYS A 266 -2.47 -27.70 8.10
C LYS A 266 -3.25 -28.16 9.35
N GLU A 267 -2.76 -27.84 10.54
CA GLU A 267 -3.42 -28.16 11.81
C GLU A 267 -4.85 -27.58 11.88
N LEU A 268 -5.02 -26.33 11.46
CA LEU A 268 -6.29 -25.61 11.49
C LEU A 268 -7.17 -25.82 10.25
N GLY A 269 -6.67 -26.56 9.23
CA GLY A 269 -7.40 -26.73 7.96
C GLY A 269 -7.52 -25.47 7.12
N VAL A 270 -6.62 -24.49 7.33
CA VAL A 270 -6.57 -23.24 6.55
C VAL A 270 -6.01 -23.52 5.15
N THR A 271 -6.72 -23.06 4.12
CA THR A 271 -6.25 -23.11 2.74
C THR A 271 -5.39 -21.88 2.43
N PRO A 272 -4.08 -22.03 2.19
CA PRO A 272 -3.21 -20.91 1.82
C PRO A 272 -3.59 -20.32 0.46
N MET A 273 -3.45 -18.99 0.34
CA MET A 273 -3.50 -18.31 -0.96
C MET A 273 -2.15 -18.39 -1.70
N ALA A 274 -1.05 -18.30 -0.96
CA ALA A 274 0.32 -18.44 -1.45
C ALA A 274 1.29 -18.70 -0.30
N THR A 275 2.51 -19.12 -0.66
CA THR A 275 3.68 -19.17 0.23
C THR A 275 4.49 -17.88 0.08
N TRP A 276 4.86 -17.24 1.19
CA TRP A 276 5.85 -16.17 1.17
C TRP A 276 7.25 -16.81 1.07
N ILE A 277 8.02 -16.46 0.04
CA ILE A 277 9.35 -17.02 -0.20
C ILE A 277 10.48 -16.01 0.05
N GLY A 278 10.17 -14.72 0.11
CA GLY A 278 11.17 -13.70 0.45
C GLY A 278 10.61 -12.30 0.49
N GLY A 279 11.26 -11.43 1.25
CA GLY A 279 10.92 -10.01 1.29
C GLY A 279 12.07 -9.18 1.87
N GLU A 280 12.32 -8.01 1.23
CA GLU A 280 13.46 -7.16 1.58
C GLU A 280 13.10 -5.68 1.58
N LEU A 281 13.76 -4.92 2.47
CA LEU A 281 13.91 -3.48 2.39
C LEU A 281 15.30 -3.16 1.82
N ALA A 282 15.39 -2.08 1.04
CA ALA A 282 16.67 -1.54 0.59
C ALA A 282 16.62 -0.02 0.56
N GLY A 283 17.74 0.64 0.86
CA GLY A 283 17.88 2.09 0.79
C GLY A 283 18.38 2.55 -0.57
N CYS A 284 18.07 3.81 -0.91
CA CYS A 284 18.59 4.55 -2.06
C CYS A 284 18.67 6.04 -1.71
N ASP A 285 19.11 6.87 -2.65
CA ASP A 285 19.12 8.32 -2.48
C ASP A 285 17.68 8.86 -2.27
N PRO A 286 17.41 9.58 -1.15
CA PRO A 286 16.12 10.21 -0.91
C PRO A 286 15.64 11.12 -2.05
N ALA A 287 16.53 11.81 -2.73
CA ALA A 287 16.20 12.72 -3.83
C ALA A 287 15.51 12.03 -5.01
N ILE A 288 15.69 10.72 -5.13
CA ILE A 288 15.09 9.86 -6.15
C ILE A 288 14.44 8.63 -5.52
N MET A 289 13.75 8.81 -4.39
CA MET A 289 13.17 7.73 -3.59
C MET A 289 12.31 6.74 -4.41
N GLY A 290 11.71 7.21 -5.49
CA GLY A 290 10.87 6.40 -6.38
C GLY A 290 11.59 5.20 -7.00
N ILE A 291 12.93 5.23 -7.08
CA ILE A 291 13.75 4.13 -7.60
C ILE A 291 14.01 3.03 -6.54
N GLY A 292 13.60 3.23 -5.30
CA GLY A 292 13.73 2.23 -4.23
C GLY A 292 13.34 0.80 -4.61
N PRO A 293 12.24 0.55 -5.36
CA PRO A 293 11.86 -0.78 -5.84
C PRO A 293 12.96 -1.52 -6.59
N VAL A 294 13.81 -0.82 -7.35
CA VAL A 294 14.93 -1.44 -8.08
C VAL A 294 15.88 -2.13 -7.13
N TYR A 295 16.23 -1.45 -6.03
CA TYR A 295 17.17 -1.97 -5.04
C TYR A 295 16.57 -3.08 -4.20
N SER A 296 15.33 -2.93 -3.73
CA SER A 296 14.68 -3.96 -2.91
C SER A 296 14.34 -5.21 -3.73
N THR A 297 13.92 -5.07 -4.98
CA THR A 297 13.65 -6.20 -5.89
C THR A 297 14.94 -6.94 -6.26
N ARG A 298 16.00 -6.23 -6.66
CA ARG A 298 17.30 -6.87 -6.93
C ARG A 298 17.84 -7.61 -5.72
N LYS A 299 17.66 -7.04 -4.51
CA LYS A 299 18.09 -7.67 -3.26
C LYS A 299 17.34 -8.96 -2.96
N VAL A 300 16.01 -8.98 -3.10
CA VAL A 300 15.23 -10.21 -2.87
C VAL A 300 15.46 -11.24 -3.95
N MET A 301 15.55 -10.85 -5.23
CA MET A 301 15.88 -11.75 -6.34
C MET A 301 17.24 -12.43 -6.13
N LYS A 302 18.28 -11.66 -5.79
CA LYS A 302 19.60 -12.21 -5.48
C LYS A 302 19.55 -13.25 -4.36
N LYS A 303 18.77 -12.99 -3.30
CA LYS A 303 18.61 -13.90 -2.16
C LYS A 303 17.91 -15.21 -2.56
N LEU A 304 16.97 -15.14 -3.49
CA LEU A 304 16.18 -16.26 -3.95
C LEU A 304 16.79 -17.00 -5.15
N GLY A 305 17.81 -16.42 -5.80
CA GLY A 305 18.37 -16.94 -7.05
C GLY A 305 17.39 -16.83 -8.23
N MET A 306 16.57 -15.76 -8.24
CA MET A 306 15.55 -15.49 -9.25
C MET A 306 15.94 -14.29 -10.11
N GLU A 307 15.38 -14.26 -11.32
CA GLU A 307 15.47 -13.16 -12.27
C GLU A 307 14.06 -12.56 -12.49
N ILE A 308 13.99 -11.37 -13.09
CA ILE A 308 12.70 -10.68 -13.28
C ILE A 308 11.74 -11.44 -14.20
N VAL A 309 12.26 -12.23 -15.13
CA VAL A 309 11.47 -13.05 -16.06
C VAL A 309 10.75 -14.22 -15.39
N ASP A 310 11.21 -14.61 -14.19
CA ASP A 310 10.62 -15.73 -13.42
C ASP A 310 9.28 -15.35 -12.76
N PHE A 311 8.92 -14.06 -12.73
CA PHE A 311 7.64 -13.64 -12.20
C PHE A 311 6.55 -13.70 -13.26
N ASP A 312 5.42 -14.32 -12.89
CA ASP A 312 4.23 -14.41 -13.73
C ASP A 312 3.41 -13.11 -13.65
N LEU A 313 3.31 -12.53 -12.44
CA LEU A 313 2.63 -11.26 -12.19
C LEU A 313 3.47 -10.34 -11.30
N ILE A 314 3.35 -9.04 -11.54
CA ILE A 314 4.02 -7.98 -10.80
C ILE A 314 3.01 -6.90 -10.40
N GLU A 315 2.90 -6.64 -9.12
CA GLU A 315 2.22 -5.47 -8.56
C GLU A 315 3.28 -4.47 -8.07
N ALA A 316 3.53 -3.43 -8.84
CA ALA A 316 4.42 -2.31 -8.49
C ALA A 316 3.59 -1.06 -8.21
N ASN A 317 3.66 -0.53 -6.99
CA ASN A 317 2.85 0.62 -6.62
C ASN A 317 3.18 1.86 -7.44
N GLU A 318 2.16 2.53 -7.94
CA GLU A 318 2.27 3.70 -8.82
C GLU A 318 2.11 5.00 -8.01
N ALA A 319 3.08 5.36 -7.18
CA ALA A 319 3.05 6.65 -6.49
C ALA A 319 3.08 7.82 -7.50
N PHE A 320 3.90 7.67 -8.54
CA PHE A 320 4.01 8.59 -9.69
C PHE A 320 4.29 7.78 -10.96
N ALA A 321 3.77 8.21 -12.11
CA ALA A 321 4.10 7.59 -13.39
C ALA A 321 5.61 7.64 -13.68
N ALA A 322 6.27 8.75 -13.35
CA ALA A 322 7.72 8.91 -13.51
C ALA A 322 8.51 7.77 -12.84
N GLN A 323 8.21 7.50 -11.57
CA GLN A 323 8.86 6.44 -10.82
C GLN A 323 8.50 5.05 -11.39
N SER A 324 7.26 4.84 -11.80
CA SER A 324 6.81 3.55 -12.33
C SER A 324 7.49 3.21 -13.66
N VAL A 325 7.60 4.19 -14.56
CA VAL A 325 8.30 4.04 -15.84
C VAL A 325 9.79 3.76 -15.62
N ALA A 326 10.47 4.57 -14.79
CA ALA A 326 11.89 4.41 -14.52
C ALA A 326 12.22 3.05 -13.85
N VAL A 327 11.41 2.60 -12.88
CA VAL A 327 11.54 1.27 -12.26
C VAL A 327 11.36 0.16 -13.30
N GLY A 328 10.35 0.29 -14.17
CA GLY A 328 10.10 -0.65 -15.24
C GLY A 328 11.27 -0.77 -16.22
N MET A 329 11.88 0.35 -16.57
CA MET A 329 13.10 0.39 -17.42
C MET A 329 14.29 -0.30 -16.74
N ASP A 330 14.57 0.03 -15.48
CA ASP A 330 15.74 -0.47 -14.74
C ASP A 330 15.65 -1.95 -14.37
N LEU A 331 14.45 -2.47 -14.17
CA LEU A 331 14.21 -3.89 -13.88
C LEU A 331 13.85 -4.71 -15.12
N GLY A 332 13.50 -4.09 -16.23
CA GLY A 332 13.08 -4.77 -17.44
C GLY A 332 11.70 -5.41 -17.29
N PHE A 333 10.73 -4.71 -16.73
CA PHE A 333 9.38 -5.24 -16.56
C PHE A 333 8.70 -5.56 -17.89
N ASP A 334 8.11 -6.74 -17.96
CA ASP A 334 7.12 -7.05 -18.99
C ASP A 334 5.79 -6.38 -18.63
N LEU A 335 5.40 -5.38 -19.41
CA LEU A 335 4.18 -4.60 -19.18
C LEU A 335 2.90 -5.44 -19.24
N SER A 336 2.92 -6.60 -19.89
CA SER A 336 1.78 -7.51 -19.90
C SER A 336 1.54 -8.20 -18.55
N LYS A 337 2.57 -8.26 -17.71
CA LYS A 337 2.55 -8.86 -16.37
C LYS A 337 2.42 -7.80 -15.25
N LEU A 338 2.60 -6.52 -15.59
CA LEU A 338 2.64 -5.42 -14.63
C LEU A 338 1.25 -4.83 -14.38
N ASN A 339 0.84 -4.73 -13.10
CA ASN A 339 -0.38 -4.05 -12.67
C ASN A 339 -1.55 -4.34 -13.63
N VAL A 340 -1.83 -5.61 -13.86
CA VAL A 340 -2.75 -6.06 -14.92
C VAL A 340 -4.17 -5.52 -14.76
N ASN A 341 -4.55 -5.13 -13.55
CA ASN A 341 -5.82 -4.51 -13.20
C ASN A 341 -5.72 -2.99 -12.94
N GLY A 342 -4.62 -2.34 -13.38
CA GLY A 342 -4.32 -0.96 -13.03
C GLY A 342 -3.71 -0.82 -11.64
N GLY A 343 -3.16 0.35 -11.31
CA GLY A 343 -2.45 0.59 -10.06
C GLY A 343 -2.89 1.87 -9.34
N ALA A 344 -2.01 2.40 -8.50
CA ALA A 344 -2.36 3.48 -7.57
C ALA A 344 -2.68 4.83 -8.24
N ILE A 345 -2.24 5.07 -9.46
CA ILE A 345 -2.66 6.27 -10.22
C ILE A 345 -4.18 6.25 -10.43
N ALA A 346 -4.76 5.09 -10.66
CA ALA A 346 -6.19 4.92 -10.79
C ALA A 346 -6.88 4.68 -9.45
N LEU A 347 -6.41 3.67 -8.70
CA LEU A 347 -7.05 3.22 -7.45
C LEU A 347 -6.82 4.16 -6.27
N GLY A 348 -5.63 4.75 -6.18
CA GLY A 348 -5.22 5.58 -5.04
C GLY A 348 -4.10 4.97 -4.19
N HIS A 349 -3.51 5.82 -3.31
CA HIS A 349 -2.34 5.48 -2.51
C HIS A 349 -2.50 5.87 -1.03
N PRO A 350 -3.35 5.17 -0.25
CA PRO A 350 -3.36 5.32 1.20
C PRO A 350 -2.04 4.79 1.77
N VAL A 351 -1.13 5.70 2.14
CA VAL A 351 0.32 5.41 2.25
C VAL A 351 0.64 4.21 3.14
N GLY A 352 0.11 4.14 4.36
CA GLY A 352 0.37 3.02 5.29
C GLY A 352 -0.28 1.69 4.89
N CYS A 353 -1.33 1.74 4.07
CA CYS A 353 -2.07 0.58 3.57
C CYS A 353 -1.48 -0.02 2.29
N SER A 354 -0.95 0.82 1.40
CA SER A 354 -0.68 0.48 0.00
C SER A 354 0.18 -0.77 -0.20
N GLY A 355 1.19 -0.98 0.65
CA GLY A 355 2.03 -2.17 0.56
C GLY A 355 1.28 -3.48 0.80
N ALA A 356 0.32 -3.50 1.73
CA ALA A 356 -0.56 -4.65 1.93
C ALA A 356 -1.59 -4.74 0.80
N ARG A 357 -2.13 -3.61 0.32
CA ARG A 357 -3.10 -3.56 -0.77
C ARG A 357 -2.56 -4.20 -2.05
N ILE A 358 -1.35 -3.85 -2.49
CA ILE A 358 -0.77 -4.42 -3.71
C ILE A 358 -0.56 -5.93 -3.57
N LEU A 359 -0.16 -6.41 -2.39
CA LEU A 359 -0.03 -7.84 -2.14
C LEU A 359 -1.39 -8.56 -2.17
N VAL A 360 -2.44 -7.97 -1.58
CA VAL A 360 -3.81 -8.52 -1.64
C VAL A 360 -4.25 -8.66 -3.09
N SER A 361 -4.15 -7.61 -3.91
CA SER A 361 -4.53 -7.65 -5.32
C SER A 361 -3.72 -8.68 -6.11
N LEU A 362 -2.40 -8.76 -5.86
CA LEU A 362 -1.52 -9.77 -6.46
C LEU A 362 -2.00 -11.19 -6.15
N LEU A 363 -2.31 -11.49 -4.87
CA LEU A 363 -2.75 -12.83 -4.45
C LEU A 363 -4.05 -13.25 -5.14
N TYR A 364 -5.03 -12.34 -5.26
CA TYR A 364 -6.28 -12.63 -5.94
C TYR A 364 -6.11 -12.80 -7.44
N GLU A 365 -5.28 -11.97 -8.08
CA GLU A 365 -5.07 -12.11 -9.52
C GLU A 365 -4.26 -13.37 -9.86
N MET A 366 -3.27 -13.73 -9.05
CA MET A 366 -2.55 -15.01 -9.19
C MET A 366 -3.50 -16.23 -9.10
N GLN A 367 -4.55 -16.15 -8.27
CA GLN A 367 -5.57 -17.20 -8.21
C GLN A 367 -6.45 -17.22 -9.45
N LYS A 368 -6.86 -16.06 -9.96
CA LYS A 368 -7.76 -15.94 -11.13
C LYS A 368 -7.11 -16.38 -12.42
N GLU A 369 -5.83 -16.03 -12.60
CA GLU A 369 -5.06 -16.37 -13.80
C GLU A 369 -4.34 -17.74 -13.68
N ASP A 370 -4.47 -18.43 -12.53
CA ASP A 370 -3.83 -19.70 -12.19
C ASP A 370 -2.31 -19.71 -12.44
N VAL A 371 -1.64 -18.65 -11.97
CA VAL A 371 -0.20 -18.46 -12.10
C VAL A 371 0.52 -18.65 -10.76
N HIS A 372 1.85 -18.91 -10.81
CA HIS A 372 2.59 -19.45 -9.68
C HIS A 372 3.46 -18.45 -8.94
N THR A 373 4.05 -17.45 -9.61
CA THR A 373 5.04 -16.56 -9.02
C THR A 373 4.61 -15.10 -9.10
N GLY A 374 4.69 -14.41 -7.98
CA GLY A 374 4.28 -13.00 -7.87
C GLY A 374 5.29 -12.14 -7.14
N LEU A 375 5.47 -10.90 -7.64
CA LEU A 375 6.26 -9.85 -7.03
C LEU A 375 5.36 -8.69 -6.63
N ALA A 376 5.38 -8.29 -5.35
CA ALA A 376 4.85 -7.02 -4.88
C ALA A 376 6.00 -6.09 -4.52
N THR A 377 6.03 -4.87 -5.06
CA THR A 377 7.11 -3.90 -4.79
C THR A 377 6.60 -2.46 -4.76
N LEU A 378 7.21 -1.62 -3.94
CA LEU A 378 6.87 -0.20 -3.89
C LEU A 378 8.03 0.67 -3.42
N CYS A 379 8.02 1.93 -3.89
CA CYS A 379 8.89 2.97 -3.39
C CYS A 379 8.47 3.41 -1.98
N VAL A 380 9.43 3.93 -1.25
CA VAL A 380 9.26 4.33 0.14
C VAL A 380 9.92 5.69 0.34
N GLY A 381 9.19 6.66 0.86
CA GLY A 381 9.71 7.97 1.19
C GLY A 381 10.98 7.87 2.06
N GLY A 382 11.83 8.89 2.02
CA GLY A 382 13.12 8.87 2.69
C GLY A 382 14.21 8.05 1.97
N GLY A 383 13.94 7.59 0.72
CA GLY A 383 14.93 6.90 -0.11
C GLY A 383 15.03 5.41 0.20
N MET A 384 13.92 4.68 0.07
CA MET A 384 13.90 3.22 0.28
C MET A 384 12.98 2.54 -0.74
N GLY A 385 13.05 1.20 -0.79
CA GLY A 385 12.11 0.32 -1.46
C GLY A 385 11.77 -0.88 -0.58
N CYS A 386 10.56 -1.42 -0.76
CA CYS A 386 10.10 -2.63 -0.11
C CYS A 386 9.57 -3.61 -1.16
N SER A 387 10.00 -4.86 -1.11
CA SER A 387 9.57 -5.92 -2.02
C SER A 387 9.22 -7.19 -1.27
N ALA A 388 8.26 -7.94 -1.78
CA ALA A 388 7.92 -9.29 -1.32
C ALA A 388 7.67 -10.20 -2.53
N VAL A 389 8.10 -11.45 -2.41
CA VAL A 389 7.92 -12.48 -3.42
C VAL A 389 7.08 -13.61 -2.83
N VAL A 390 6.06 -14.00 -3.57
CA VAL A 390 5.14 -15.08 -3.19
C VAL A 390 5.06 -16.14 -4.27
N LYS A 391 4.73 -17.36 -3.86
CA LYS A 391 4.58 -18.51 -4.76
C LYS A 391 3.31 -19.28 -4.43
N ARG A 392 2.53 -19.64 -5.44
CA ARG A 392 1.45 -20.63 -5.36
C ARG A 392 1.96 -21.99 -5.83
N ASP A 393 1.49 -23.05 -5.19
CA ASP A 393 1.77 -24.44 -5.56
C ASP A 393 0.91 -24.89 -6.74
#